data_77fd96a82dc6ef56fb3bb47a7e60cc19
#
_entry.id   77fd96a82dc6ef56fb3bb47a7e60cc19
#
_cell.length_a   1.000
_cell.length_b   1.000
_cell.length_c   1.000
_cell.angle_alpha   90.00
_cell.angle_beta   90.00
_cell.angle_gamma   90.00
#
_symmetry.space_group_name_H-M   'P 1'
#
loop_
_entity.id
_entity.type
_entity.pdbx_description
1 polymer ?
#
loop_
_entity_poly.entity_id
_entity_poly.type
_entity_poly.pdbx_seq_one_letter_code
_entity_poly.pdbx_strand_id
1 'polypeptide(L)'
;MAEAIARYDAADVMEVSSAGLYPLGYIADLTKQTLTKNGYSANGLTSDLLTREAAESADLIINMTGRPREHIFRGQENVEDWLVEDPYGEDPETYQRVFEGIRRRVNQLAMSMREKRVSQKATR
;
A
#
# COMPACT_ATOMS: atom_id res chain seq x y z
N MET A 1 -2.64 -1.80 5.94
CA MET A 1 -2.95 -3.06 5.23
C MET A 1 -2.08 -3.30 4.01
N ALA A 2 -2.04 -2.37 3.09
CA ALA A 2 -1.32 -2.54 1.83
C ALA A 2 0.16 -2.89 2.02
N GLU A 3 0.83 -2.23 2.94
CA GLU A 3 2.23 -2.51 3.25
C GLU A 3 2.45 -3.95 3.68
N ALA A 4 1.61 -4.47 4.59
CA ALA A 4 1.72 -5.84 5.07
C ALA A 4 1.49 -6.86 3.95
N ILE A 5 0.49 -6.62 3.11
CA ILE A 5 0.19 -7.49 1.97
C ILE A 5 1.36 -7.49 0.99
N ALA A 6 1.87 -6.31 0.65
CA ALA A 6 2.95 -6.18 -0.32
C ALA A 6 4.27 -6.79 0.17
N ARG A 7 4.56 -6.70 1.47
CA ARG A 7 5.75 -7.33 2.05
C ARG A 7 5.76 -8.85 1.88
N TYR A 8 4.58 -9.47 1.89
CA TYR A 8 4.44 -10.91 1.70
C TYR A 8 4.33 -11.29 0.23
N ASP A 9 3.39 -10.64 -0.47
CA ASP A 9 3.00 -11.08 -1.81
C ASP A 9 3.91 -10.53 -2.91
N ALA A 10 4.67 -9.48 -2.63
CA ALA A 10 5.45 -8.77 -3.63
C ALA A 10 6.88 -8.49 -3.22
N ALA A 11 7.41 -9.23 -2.24
CA ALA A 11 8.77 -9.05 -1.73
C ALA A 11 9.84 -9.20 -2.80
N ASP A 12 9.56 -9.98 -3.84
CA ASP A 12 10.48 -10.25 -4.94
C ASP A 12 10.63 -9.07 -5.91
N VAL A 13 9.67 -8.14 -5.94
CA VAL A 13 9.65 -7.05 -6.91
C VAL A 13 9.59 -5.67 -6.29
N MET A 14 9.37 -5.54 -4.99
CA MET A 14 9.30 -4.23 -4.35
C MET A 14 9.76 -4.24 -2.89
N GLU A 15 10.33 -3.14 -2.48
CA GLU A 15 10.58 -2.80 -1.09
C GLU A 15 9.53 -1.76 -0.70
N VAL A 16 8.78 -2.02 0.37
CA VAL A 16 7.54 -1.30 0.65
C VAL A 16 7.61 -0.54 1.97
N SER A 17 7.11 0.68 1.95
CA SER A 17 6.82 1.46 3.16
C SER A 17 5.46 2.13 3.01
N SER A 18 4.90 2.59 4.12
CA SER A 18 3.64 3.31 4.09
C SER A 18 3.68 4.52 5.04
N ALA A 19 2.83 5.49 4.75
CA ALA A 19 2.69 6.70 5.56
C ALA A 19 1.30 7.29 5.37
N GLY A 20 0.93 8.22 6.24
CA GLY A 20 -0.38 8.85 6.18
C GLY A 20 -0.31 10.37 6.37
N LEU A 21 -1.38 11.05 5.99
CA LEU A 21 -1.51 12.50 6.18
C LEU A 21 -1.85 12.83 7.63
N TYR A 22 -2.66 11.99 8.27
CA TYR A 22 -3.14 12.16 9.65
C TYR A 22 -3.01 10.83 10.37
N PRO A 23 -1.77 10.42 10.73
CA PRO A 23 -1.57 9.11 11.35
C PRO A 23 -2.17 9.06 12.75
N LEU A 24 -2.77 7.90 13.08
CA LEU A 24 -3.36 7.66 14.40
C LEU A 24 -2.30 7.52 15.50
N GLY A 25 -1.06 7.24 15.13
CA GLY A 25 0.00 6.91 16.07
C GLY A 25 0.03 5.43 16.48
N TYR A 26 -0.92 4.65 15.99
CA TYR A 26 -1.02 3.20 16.24
C TYR A 26 -1.77 2.54 15.09
N ILE A 27 -1.66 1.23 14.99
CA ILE A 27 -2.39 0.45 14.00
C ILE A 27 -3.71 -0.01 14.63
N ALA A 28 -4.83 0.28 13.97
CA ALA A 28 -6.16 -0.09 14.47
C ALA A 28 -6.28 -1.60 14.67
N ASP A 29 -6.96 -2.00 15.75
CA ASP A 29 -7.10 -3.42 16.12
C ASP A 29 -7.77 -4.25 15.01
N LEU A 30 -8.80 -3.73 14.36
CA LEU A 30 -9.47 -4.42 13.26
C LEU A 30 -8.56 -4.61 12.05
N THR A 31 -7.62 -3.68 11.82
CA THR A 31 -6.59 -3.84 10.78
C THR A 31 -5.73 -5.06 11.11
N LYS A 32 -5.23 -5.14 12.34
CA LYS A 32 -4.40 -6.26 12.79
C LYS A 32 -5.15 -7.59 12.71
N GLN A 33 -6.39 -7.60 13.18
CA GLN A 33 -7.24 -8.80 13.17
C GLN A 33 -7.51 -9.28 11.75
N THR A 34 -7.83 -8.35 10.84
CA THR A 34 -8.11 -8.68 9.45
C THR A 34 -6.88 -9.28 8.77
N LEU A 35 -5.71 -8.68 8.96
CA LEU A 35 -4.46 -9.20 8.41
C LEU A 35 -4.16 -10.59 8.95
N THR A 36 -4.20 -10.77 10.26
CA THR A 36 -3.90 -12.04 10.92
C THR A 36 -4.86 -13.15 10.46
N LYS A 37 -6.15 -12.85 10.40
CA LYS A 37 -7.17 -13.77 9.94
C LYS A 37 -6.92 -14.27 8.53
N ASN A 38 -6.32 -13.43 7.69
CA ASN A 38 -6.05 -13.74 6.29
C ASN A 38 -4.62 -14.21 6.04
N GLY A 39 -3.87 -14.53 7.08
CA GLY A 39 -2.53 -15.12 6.96
C GLY A 39 -1.38 -14.14 6.82
N TYR A 40 -1.63 -12.86 7.07
CA TYR A 40 -0.59 -11.82 6.99
C TYR A 40 -0.18 -11.37 8.39
N SER A 41 1.11 -11.09 8.57
CA SER A 41 1.62 -10.57 9.83
C SER A 41 1.39 -9.07 9.93
N ALA A 42 0.94 -8.61 11.10
CA ALA A 42 0.86 -7.19 11.42
C ALA A 42 2.11 -6.72 12.20
N ASN A 43 3.07 -7.60 12.43
CA ASN A 43 4.28 -7.27 13.18
C ASN A 43 5.12 -6.22 12.44
N GLY A 44 5.61 -5.24 13.17
CA GLY A 44 6.45 -4.19 12.62
C GLY A 44 5.71 -3.09 11.87
N LEU A 45 4.39 -3.16 11.79
CA LEU A 45 3.60 -2.07 11.19
C LEU A 45 3.54 -0.89 12.15
N THR A 46 3.77 0.31 11.60
CA THR A 46 3.68 1.56 12.35
C THR A 46 2.78 2.54 11.62
N SER A 47 2.29 3.54 12.37
CA SER A 47 1.46 4.60 11.82
C SER A 47 2.32 5.86 11.76
N ASP A 48 2.81 6.19 10.58
CA ASP A 48 3.81 7.24 10.38
C ASP A 48 3.27 8.39 9.54
N LEU A 49 3.75 9.60 9.83
CA LEU A 49 3.44 10.77 9.03
C LEU A 49 4.22 10.75 7.73
N LEU A 50 3.55 11.10 6.63
CA LEU A 50 4.20 11.27 5.33
C LEU A 50 5.22 12.40 5.41
N THR A 51 6.45 12.12 4.96
CA THR A 51 7.51 13.13 4.87
C THR A 51 7.86 13.40 3.41
N ARG A 52 8.45 14.59 3.16
CA ARG A 52 8.94 14.94 1.82
C ARG A 52 10.04 13.97 1.37
N GLU A 53 10.94 13.63 2.27
CA GLU A 53 12.03 12.71 1.94
C GLU A 53 11.53 11.35 1.52
N ALA A 54 10.53 10.81 2.21
CA ALA A 54 9.95 9.52 1.86
C ALA A 54 9.30 9.56 0.49
N ALA A 55 8.56 10.64 0.20
CA ALA A 55 7.92 10.81 -1.11
C ALA A 55 8.94 10.96 -2.23
N GLU A 56 10.00 11.74 -2.02
CA GLU A 56 11.03 11.97 -3.02
C GLU A 56 11.88 10.73 -3.30
N SER A 57 12.08 9.88 -2.30
CA SER A 57 12.89 8.67 -2.44
C SER A 57 12.16 7.47 -3.03
N ALA A 58 10.84 7.53 -3.12
CA ALA A 58 10.06 6.42 -3.64
C ALA A 58 10.12 6.35 -5.16
N ASP A 59 10.30 5.15 -5.70
CA ASP A 59 10.26 4.92 -7.15
C ASP A 59 8.83 4.98 -7.69
N LEU A 60 7.86 4.54 -6.87
CA LEU A 60 6.44 4.58 -7.18
C LEU A 60 5.68 4.91 -5.90
N ILE A 61 4.75 5.85 -6.00
CA ILE A 61 3.87 6.23 -4.90
C ILE A 61 2.45 5.79 -5.24
N ILE A 62 1.83 5.06 -4.32
CA ILE A 62 0.41 4.72 -4.44
C ILE A 62 -0.38 5.66 -3.53
N ASN A 63 -1.19 6.50 -4.14
CA ASN A 63 -2.03 7.44 -3.42
C ASN A 63 -3.39 6.82 -3.10
N MET A 64 -3.61 6.52 -1.83
CA MET A 64 -4.88 5.97 -1.34
C MET A 64 -5.61 6.96 -0.43
N THR A 65 -5.22 8.22 -0.44
CA THR A 65 -5.78 9.24 0.46
C THR A 65 -7.18 9.70 0.09
N GLY A 66 -7.61 9.45 -1.15
CA GLY A 66 -8.85 9.99 -1.67
C GLY A 66 -8.75 11.48 -2.05
N ARG A 67 -7.59 12.09 -1.87
CA ARG A 67 -7.34 13.49 -2.21
C ARG A 67 -6.56 13.60 -3.52
N PRO A 68 -6.73 14.70 -4.28
CA PRO A 68 -5.98 14.90 -5.52
C PRO A 68 -4.47 14.85 -5.27
N ARG A 69 -3.77 14.06 -6.09
CA ARG A 69 -2.31 13.92 -5.98
C ARG A 69 -1.58 15.25 -6.20
N GLU A 70 -2.15 16.15 -6.98
CA GLU A 70 -1.59 17.47 -7.23
C GLU A 70 -1.45 18.31 -5.97
N HIS A 71 -2.30 18.06 -4.97
CA HIS A 71 -2.26 18.78 -3.71
C HIS A 71 -1.26 18.20 -2.71
N ILE A 72 -0.91 16.92 -2.87
CA ILE A 72 -0.08 16.18 -1.90
C ILE A 72 1.32 15.93 -2.46
N PHE A 73 1.41 15.54 -3.73
CA PHE A 73 2.64 15.11 -4.36
C PHE A 73 3.03 16.01 -5.52
N ARG A 74 3.12 17.31 -5.26
CA ARG A 74 3.47 18.30 -6.27
C ARG A 74 4.81 18.00 -6.92
N GLY A 75 4.81 18.03 -8.25
CA GLY A 75 6.04 17.82 -9.03
C GLY A 75 6.49 16.39 -9.11
N GLN A 76 5.72 15.45 -8.58
CA GLN A 76 6.03 14.03 -8.66
C GLN A 76 5.22 13.38 -9.77
N GLU A 77 5.91 12.70 -10.69
CA GLU A 77 5.27 12.05 -11.84
C GLU A 77 4.96 10.57 -11.59
N ASN A 78 5.60 9.99 -10.58
CA ASN A 78 5.54 8.56 -10.28
C ASN A 78 4.42 8.21 -9.29
N VAL A 79 3.26 8.85 -9.41
CA VAL A 79 2.12 8.64 -8.51
C VAL A 79 1.00 7.93 -9.25
N GLU A 80 0.48 6.86 -8.63
CA GLU A 80 -0.69 6.14 -9.10
C GLU A 80 -1.78 6.25 -8.05
N ASP A 81 -3.01 6.58 -8.47
CA ASP A 81 -4.14 6.74 -7.56
C ASP A 81 -4.93 5.43 -7.46
N TRP A 82 -5.14 4.96 -6.22
CA TRP A 82 -6.04 3.86 -5.93
C TRP A 82 -7.21 4.37 -5.11
N LEU A 83 -8.41 4.24 -5.62
CA LEU A 83 -9.61 4.58 -4.87
C LEU A 83 -9.92 3.43 -3.91
N VAL A 84 -9.64 3.65 -2.63
CA VAL A 84 -9.82 2.65 -1.58
C VAL A 84 -10.62 3.27 -0.46
N GLU A 85 -11.68 2.59 -0.02
CA GLU A 85 -12.48 3.00 1.12
C GLU A 85 -11.66 2.92 2.41
N ASP A 86 -11.77 3.94 3.28
CA ASP A 86 -11.16 3.88 4.61
C ASP A 86 -12.12 3.16 5.56
N PRO A 87 -11.76 1.98 6.06
CA PRO A 87 -12.66 1.20 6.91
C PRO A 87 -12.64 1.60 8.38
N TYR A 88 -11.84 2.60 8.76
CA TYR A 88 -11.71 3.00 10.16
C TYR A 88 -13.07 3.38 10.76
N GLY A 89 -13.39 2.79 11.91
CA GLY A 89 -14.68 2.99 12.55
C GLY A 89 -15.80 2.11 12.03
N GLU A 90 -15.52 1.31 10.99
CA GLU A 90 -16.50 0.41 10.39
C GLU A 90 -16.42 -1.01 11.00
N ASP A 91 -17.31 -1.89 10.55
CA ASP A 91 -17.40 -3.26 11.05
C ASP A 91 -16.35 -4.20 10.43
N PRO A 92 -16.16 -5.41 11.01
CA PRO A 92 -15.18 -6.37 10.48
C PRO A 92 -15.44 -6.80 9.04
N GLU A 93 -16.68 -6.83 8.59
CA GLU A 93 -17.03 -7.19 7.21
C GLU A 93 -16.53 -6.14 6.22
N THR A 94 -16.64 -4.86 6.58
CA THR A 94 -16.11 -3.76 5.79
C THR A 94 -14.59 -3.84 5.71
N TYR A 95 -13.92 -4.13 6.82
CA TYR A 95 -12.47 -4.34 6.82
C TYR A 95 -12.06 -5.48 5.90
N GLN A 96 -12.80 -6.58 5.92
CA GLN A 96 -12.51 -7.73 5.05
C GLN A 96 -12.68 -7.37 3.57
N ARG A 97 -13.73 -6.65 3.23
CA ARG A 97 -13.98 -6.21 1.84
C ARG A 97 -12.86 -5.29 1.35
N VAL A 98 -12.46 -4.33 2.17
CA VAL A 98 -11.37 -3.41 1.84
C VAL A 98 -10.05 -4.17 1.69
N PHE A 99 -9.78 -5.09 2.59
CA PHE A 99 -8.61 -5.96 2.53
C PHE A 99 -8.54 -6.72 1.20
N GLU A 100 -9.62 -7.34 0.78
CA GLU A 100 -9.66 -8.11 -0.47
C GLU A 100 -9.40 -7.23 -1.69
N GLY A 101 -9.95 -6.02 -1.70
CA GLY A 101 -9.72 -5.05 -2.76
C GLY A 101 -8.25 -4.61 -2.84
N ILE A 102 -7.64 -4.32 -1.70
CA ILE A 102 -6.23 -3.94 -1.64
C ILE A 102 -5.34 -5.11 -2.08
N ARG A 103 -5.60 -6.32 -1.57
CA ARG A 103 -4.83 -7.51 -1.96
C ARG A 103 -4.84 -7.72 -3.46
N ARG A 104 -5.99 -7.57 -4.08
CA ARG A 104 -6.13 -7.71 -5.54
C ARG A 104 -5.26 -6.69 -6.27
N ARG A 105 -5.30 -5.42 -5.84
CA ARG A 105 -4.51 -4.35 -6.47
C ARG A 105 -3.01 -4.55 -6.29
N VAL A 106 -2.59 -4.94 -5.09
CA VAL A 106 -1.18 -5.22 -4.81
C VAL A 106 -0.65 -6.34 -5.70
N ASN A 107 -1.43 -7.41 -5.83
CA ASN A 107 -1.02 -8.56 -6.64
C ASN A 107 -1.03 -8.24 -8.14
N GLN A 108 -1.95 -7.42 -8.61
CA GLN A 108 -1.94 -6.94 -10.00
C GLN A 108 -0.70 -6.10 -10.29
N LEU A 109 -0.34 -5.21 -9.36
CA LEU A 109 0.88 -4.39 -9.50
C LEU A 109 2.13 -5.27 -9.50
N ALA A 110 2.21 -6.24 -8.59
CA ALA A 110 3.33 -7.16 -8.51
C ALA A 110 3.49 -7.97 -9.80
N MET A 111 2.39 -8.46 -10.37
CA MET A 111 2.40 -9.18 -11.64
C MET A 111 2.93 -8.30 -12.77
N SER A 112 2.49 -7.05 -12.84
CA SER A 112 2.96 -6.09 -13.83
C SER A 112 4.47 -5.86 -13.71
N MET A 113 4.98 -5.73 -12.50
CA MET A 113 6.42 -5.56 -12.26
C MET A 113 7.22 -6.80 -12.64
N ARG A 114 6.69 -7.99 -12.38
CA ARG A 114 7.33 -9.25 -12.74
C ARG A 114 7.41 -9.40 -14.27
N GLU A 115 6.36 -9.05 -14.98
CA GLU A 115 6.32 -9.06 -16.44
C GLU A 115 7.36 -8.13 -17.05
N LYS A 116 7.48 -6.90 -16.52
CA LYS A 116 8.48 -5.95 -16.97
C LYS A 116 9.89 -6.47 -16.74
N ARG A 117 10.14 -7.11 -15.59
CA ARG A 117 11.44 -7.69 -15.27
C ARG A 117 11.82 -8.82 -16.24
N VAL A 118 10.88 -9.69 -16.56
CA VAL A 118 11.08 -10.78 -17.52
C VAL A 118 11.33 -10.21 -18.91
N SER A 119 10.54 -9.23 -19.35
CA SER A 119 10.70 -8.58 -20.64
C SER A 119 12.08 -7.91 -20.77
N GLN A 120 12.56 -7.23 -19.73
CA GLN A 120 13.90 -6.63 -19.71
C GLN A 120 15.00 -7.66 -19.81
N LYS A 121 14.84 -8.81 -19.17
CA LYS A 121 15.80 -9.92 -19.29
C LYS A 121 15.81 -10.53 -20.68
N ALA A 122 14.64 -10.62 -21.31
CA ALA A 122 14.51 -11.20 -22.65
C ALA A 122 15.14 -10.31 -23.74
N THR A 123 15.26 -9.01 -23.51
CA THR A 123 15.86 -8.08 -24.49
C THR A 123 17.37 -7.96 -24.38
N ARG A 124 17.96 -8.63 -23.44
CA ARG A 124 19.41 -8.71 -23.29
C ARG A 124 19.94 -9.86 -24.11
#